data_fe6f9f3bc8da5fea922e1b4d2fdfc512
#
_entry.id   fe6f9f3bc8da5fea922e1b4d2fdfc512
#
_cell.length_a   1.000
_cell.length_b   1.000
_cell.length_c   1.000
_cell.angle_alpha   90.00
_cell.angle_beta   90.00
_cell.angle_gamma   90.00
#
_symmetry.space_group_name_H-M   'P 1'
#
loop_
_entity.id
_entity.type
_entity.pdbx_description
1 polymer ?
#
loop_
_entity_poly.entity_id
_entity_poly.type
_entity_poly.pdbx_seq_one_letter_code
_entity_poly.pdbx_strand_id
1 'polypeptide(L)' 'MGESRVVVDPRVMAGKPVVRGTRIPVELVLKRLSQDLSLESLFASYPRLTEADVRACLAYATALVQGEDVFPDVLASASH' A
#
# COMPACT_ATOMS: atom_id res chain seq x y z
N MET A 1 16.03 9.63 -10.07
CA MET A 1 15.57 9.34 -9.78
C MET A 1 14.90 8.42 -9.95
N GLY A 2 14.78 7.84 -9.64
CA GLY A 2 14.11 6.65 -9.79
C GLY A 2 12.67 6.75 -9.98
N GLU A 3 12.17 5.78 -10.58
CA GLU A 3 10.76 5.71 -10.76
C GLU A 3 10.09 5.20 -9.51
N SER A 4 8.86 5.67 -9.28
CA SER A 4 8.10 5.17 -8.18
C SER A 4 7.73 3.72 -8.42
N ARG A 5 7.74 2.93 -7.37
CA ARG A 5 7.32 1.54 -7.45
C ARG A 5 5.81 1.40 -7.31
N VAL A 6 5.14 2.47 -6.91
CA VAL A 6 3.68 2.50 -6.85
C VAL A 6 3.19 3.40 -7.96
N VAL A 7 2.29 2.88 -8.79
CA VAL A 7 1.77 3.63 -9.91
C VAL A 7 0.26 3.55 -9.92
N VAL A 8 -0.36 4.55 -10.54
CA VAL A 8 -1.80 4.57 -10.75
C VAL A 8 -2.01 4.65 -12.25
N ASP A 9 -2.66 3.64 -12.79
CA ASP A 9 -2.99 3.59 -14.21
C ASP A 9 -4.48 3.38 -14.32
N PRO A 10 -5.22 4.34 -14.89
CA PRO A 10 -6.68 4.20 -14.97
C PRO A 10 -7.14 2.93 -15.67
N ARG A 11 -6.26 2.35 -16.49
CA ARG A 11 -6.60 1.14 -17.22
C ARG A 11 -6.34 -0.12 -16.42
N VAL A 12 -5.69 -0.01 -15.26
CA VAL A 12 -5.34 -1.15 -14.44
C VAL A 12 -6.05 -1.00 -13.11
N MET A 13 -6.83 -1.99 -12.74
CA MET A 13 -7.53 -2.03 -11.46
C MET A 13 -8.36 -0.77 -11.23
N ALA A 14 -8.94 -0.22 -12.31
CA ALA A 14 -9.80 0.95 -12.23
C ALA A 14 -9.12 2.13 -11.55
N GLY A 15 -7.82 2.29 -11.78
CA GLY A 15 -7.09 3.43 -11.24
C GLY A 15 -6.63 3.29 -9.81
N LYS A 16 -6.69 2.09 -9.25
CA LYS A 16 -6.15 1.89 -7.90
C LYS A 16 -4.63 1.89 -7.96
N PRO A 17 -3.97 2.34 -6.89
CA PRO A 17 -2.51 2.24 -6.85
C PRO A 17 -2.09 0.78 -6.84
N VAL A 18 -1.14 0.46 -7.70
CA VAL A 18 -0.62 -0.90 -7.82
C VAL A 18 0.89 -0.85 -7.80
N VAL A 19 1.49 -1.99 -7.53
CA VAL A 19 2.94 -2.13 -7.59
C VAL A 19 3.33 -2.16 -9.07
N ARG A 20 4.31 -1.31 -9.43
CA ARG A 20 4.74 -1.16 -10.82
C ARG A 20 5.15 -2.51 -11.40
N GLY A 21 4.67 -2.77 -12.61
CA GLY A 21 5.00 -4.01 -13.30
C GLY A 21 4.15 -5.19 -12.88
N THR A 22 3.16 -4.97 -12.04
CA THR A 22 2.27 -6.03 -11.59
C THR A 22 0.84 -5.52 -11.62
N ARG A 23 -0.09 -6.42 -11.30
CA ARG A 23 -1.47 -6.02 -11.05
C ARG A 23 -1.83 -6.17 -9.58
N ILE A 24 -0.81 -6.09 -8.72
CA ILE A 24 -1.00 -6.27 -7.29
C ILE A 24 -1.30 -4.92 -6.67
N PRO A 25 -2.51 -4.71 -6.16
CA PRO A 25 -2.86 -3.40 -5.56
C PRO A 25 -2.10 -3.20 -4.27
N VAL A 26 -1.75 -1.95 -3.99
CA VAL A 26 -1.12 -1.61 -2.73
C VAL A 26 -2.00 -2.03 -1.55
N GLU A 27 -3.31 -1.83 -1.68
CA GLU A 27 -4.21 -2.19 -0.58
C GLU A 27 -4.13 -3.67 -0.25
N LEU A 28 -3.90 -4.53 -1.25
CA LEU A 28 -3.78 -5.96 -0.99
C LEU A 28 -2.53 -6.27 -0.18
N VAL A 29 -1.41 -5.62 -0.53
CA VAL A 29 -0.17 -5.82 0.22
C VAL A 29 -0.38 -5.41 1.68
N LEU A 30 -0.99 -4.24 1.88
CA LEU A 30 -1.21 -3.74 3.23
C LEU A 30 -2.15 -4.65 4.01
N LYS A 31 -3.20 -5.11 3.35
CA LYS A 31 -4.17 -5.97 4.01
C LYS A 31 -3.55 -7.29 4.42
N ARG A 32 -2.74 -7.88 3.54
CA ARG A 32 -2.08 -9.14 3.87
C ARG A 32 -1.14 -8.97 5.05
N LEU A 33 -0.39 -7.86 5.07
CA LEU A 33 0.51 -7.60 6.18
C LEU A 33 -0.23 -7.34 7.49
N SER A 34 -1.42 -6.76 7.41
CA SER A 34 -2.20 -6.54 8.62
C SER A 34 -2.70 -7.86 9.21
N GLN A 35 -2.83 -8.88 8.38
CA GLN A 35 -3.29 -10.17 8.83
C GLN A 35 -2.15 -11.08 9.26
N ASP A 36 -1.00 -10.92 8.62
CA ASP A 36 0.14 -11.77 8.87
C ASP A 36 1.39 -10.98 8.49
N LEU A 37 2.18 -10.60 9.46
CA LEU A 37 3.35 -9.75 9.24
C LEU A 37 4.52 -10.48 8.60
N SER A 38 4.32 -11.73 8.21
CA SER A 38 5.41 -12.52 7.64
C SER A 38 5.67 -12.11 6.19
N LEU A 39 6.84 -11.54 5.94
CA LEU A 39 7.25 -11.24 4.56
C LEU A 39 7.47 -12.52 3.77
N GLU A 40 7.94 -13.56 4.43
CA GLU A 40 8.14 -14.81 3.75
C GLU A 40 6.83 -15.34 3.19
N SER A 41 5.78 -15.27 3.97
CA SER A 41 4.46 -15.71 3.53
C SER A 41 3.95 -14.85 2.38
N LEU A 42 4.17 -13.55 2.48
CA LEU A 42 3.74 -12.63 1.43
C LEU A 42 4.45 -12.94 0.12
N PHE A 43 5.78 -13.13 0.17
CA PHE A 43 6.54 -13.40 -1.04
C PHE A 43 6.24 -14.78 -1.62
N ALA A 44 5.87 -15.72 -0.76
CA ALA A 44 5.46 -17.03 -1.26
C ALA A 44 4.17 -16.93 -2.06
N SER A 45 3.26 -16.07 -1.62
CA SER A 45 1.98 -15.87 -2.32
C SER A 45 2.14 -15.00 -3.56
N TYR A 46 3.07 -14.06 -3.51
CA TYR A 46 3.26 -13.10 -4.61
C TYR A 46 4.74 -13.03 -4.96
N PRO A 47 5.25 -14.00 -5.71
CA PRO A 47 6.69 -14.07 -5.98
C PRO A 47 7.25 -12.88 -6.74
N ARG A 48 6.39 -12.09 -7.38
CA ARG A 48 6.86 -10.91 -8.09
C ARG A 48 7.17 -9.74 -7.18
N LEU A 49 6.69 -9.80 -5.95
CA LEU A 49 6.97 -8.72 -4.99
C LEU A 49 8.37 -8.85 -4.44
N THR A 50 9.01 -7.72 -4.24
CA THR A 50 10.30 -7.65 -3.58
C THR A 50 10.16 -6.85 -2.30
N GLU A 51 11.19 -6.91 -1.48
CA GLU A 51 11.18 -6.10 -0.26
C GLU A 51 11.07 -4.62 -0.59
N ALA A 52 11.73 -4.19 -1.66
CA ALA A 52 11.64 -2.79 -2.06
C ALA A 52 10.21 -2.41 -2.42
N ASP A 53 9.48 -3.34 -3.04
CA ASP A 53 8.08 -3.07 -3.37
C ASP A 53 7.24 -2.93 -2.11
N VAL A 54 7.49 -3.77 -1.10
CA VAL A 54 6.75 -3.68 0.15
C VAL A 54 7.05 -2.37 0.86
N ARG A 55 8.34 -1.97 0.88
CA ARG A 55 8.69 -0.69 1.48
C ARG A 55 7.99 0.45 0.78
N ALA A 56 7.89 0.38 -0.54
CA ALA A 56 7.22 1.43 -1.31
C ALA A 56 5.73 1.49 -0.98
N CYS A 57 5.10 0.35 -0.78
CA CYS A 57 3.69 0.32 -0.40
C CYS A 57 3.49 0.96 0.97
N LEU A 58 4.38 0.64 1.91
CA LEU A 58 4.28 1.21 3.25
C LEU A 58 4.53 2.72 3.22
N ALA A 59 5.51 3.15 2.41
CA ALA A 59 5.81 4.57 2.29
C ALA A 59 4.63 5.32 1.66
N TYR A 60 3.99 4.70 0.67
CA TYR A 60 2.83 5.30 0.03
C TYR A 60 1.70 5.49 1.04
N ALA A 61 1.42 4.45 1.84
CA ALA A 61 0.38 4.54 2.85
C ALA A 61 0.71 5.57 3.90
N THR A 62 1.98 5.63 4.30
CA THR A 62 2.42 6.63 5.27
C THR A 62 2.20 8.04 4.75
N ALA A 63 2.54 8.26 3.48
CA ALA A 63 2.37 9.58 2.88
C ALA A 63 0.90 9.97 2.84
N LEU A 64 0.03 9.02 2.52
CA LEU A 64 -1.40 9.30 2.51
C LEU A 64 -1.89 9.70 3.89
N VAL A 65 -1.49 8.97 4.91
CA VAL A 65 -1.92 9.26 6.27
C VAL A 65 -1.39 10.63 6.71
N GLN A 66 -0.13 10.90 6.38
CA GLN A 66 0.48 12.17 6.78
C GLN A 66 -0.11 13.35 6.02
N GLY A 67 -0.46 13.14 4.77
CA GLY A 67 -0.97 14.21 3.93
C GLY A 67 -2.46 14.44 4.03
N GLU A 68 -3.17 13.56 4.71
CA GLU A 68 -4.60 13.69 4.84
C GLU A 68 -4.96 14.56 5.99
N ASP A 69 -5.92 15.36 5.82
CA ASP A 69 -6.43 16.14 6.91
C ASP A 69 -7.60 15.47 7.51
N VAL A 70 -7.52 14.33 7.60
CA VAL A 70 -8.58 13.60 8.03
C VAL A 70 -8.82 13.60 9.42
N PHE A 71 -9.41 13.65 9.82
CA PHE A 71 -9.46 13.52 10.91
C PHE A 71 -10.27 12.98 11.40
N PRO A 72 -10.30 12.40 11.70
CA PRO A 72 -11.09 11.66 11.94
C PRO A 72 -11.84 11.98 12.95
N ASP A 73 -12.20 12.05 12.96
CA ASP A 73 -12.79 12.24 13.69
C ASP A 73 -12.69 12.00 14.50
N VAL A 74 -12.41 12.11 14.45
CA VAL A 74 -12.19 11.97 14.95
C VAL A 74 -12.14 11.77 15.86
N LEU A 75 -12.08 11.74 16.02
CA LEU A 75 -12.05 11.59 16.80
C LEU A 75 -12.29 11.78 17.58
N ALA A 76 -12.63 12.06 17.60
CA ALA A 76 -12.93 12.29 18.14
C ALA A 76 -13.16 12.03 18.78
N SER A 77 -13.43 12.08 18.74
CA SER A 77 -13.66 11.85 19.28
C SER A 77 -13.60 11.42 19.93
N ALA A 78 -13.56 11.57 20.02
CA ALA A 78 -13.43 11.27 20.61
C ALA A 78 -13.39 11.09 21.25
N SER A 79 -13.49 11.41 21.35
CA SER A 79 -13.37 11.34 21.96
C SER A 79 -13.44 10.97 22.36
N HIS A 80 -13.71 11.26 22.50
CA HIS A 80 -13.63 11.08 22.87
C HIS A 80 -13.51 10.83 23.11
#